data_6014d3a7c02a698093653eacf818d999
#
_entry.id   6014d3a7c02a698093653eacf818d999
#
_cell.length_a   1.000
_cell.length_b   1.000
_cell.length_c   1.000
_cell.angle_alpha   90.00
_cell.angle_beta   90.00
_cell.angle_gamma   90.00
#
_symmetry.space_group_name_H-M   'P 1'
#
loop_
_entity.id
_entity.type
_entity.pdbx_description
1 polymer ?
#
loop_
_entity_poly.entity_id
_entity_poly.type
_entity_poly.pdbx_seq_one_letter_code
_entity_poly.pdbx_strand_id
1 'polypeptide(L)'
;MKDERKKAAALRYTPEKDTAPRIVAKGTGIIAEKILAIAKEHNIPLRDDPQLVEVLSALDLYQEIPPDMYKAVAEVLAFVYKMTKKIPGSS
;
A
#
# COMPACT_ATOMS: atom_id res chain seq x y z
N MET A 1 19.12 -12.17 -17.70
CA MET A 1 17.72 -12.38 -17.46
C MET A 1 17.17 -11.42 -16.44
N LYS A 2 16.16 -10.77 -16.81
CA LYS A 2 15.59 -9.77 -15.98
C LYS A 2 14.78 -10.38 -14.84
N ASP A 3 14.81 -9.74 -13.71
CA ASP A 3 14.00 -10.18 -12.57
C ASP A 3 12.55 -9.84 -12.83
N GLU A 4 11.74 -10.87 -13.00
CA GLU A 4 10.32 -10.69 -13.30
C GLU A 4 9.43 -10.85 -12.09
N ARG A 5 10.02 -11.01 -10.91
CA ARG A 5 9.20 -11.27 -9.74
C ARG A 5 8.39 -10.05 -9.36
N LYS A 6 7.17 -10.32 -8.92
CA LYS A 6 6.31 -9.26 -8.44
C LYS A 6 6.79 -8.73 -7.12
N LYS A 7 6.44 -7.49 -6.85
CA LYS A 7 6.66 -6.89 -5.54
C LYS A 7 5.35 -6.29 -5.07
N ALA A 8 5.13 -6.37 -3.78
CA ALA A 8 3.93 -5.80 -3.19
C ALA A 8 4.27 -5.21 -1.84
N ALA A 9 3.57 -4.16 -1.48
CA ALA A 9 3.70 -3.55 -0.18
C ALA A 9 2.31 -3.13 0.27
N ALA A 10 2.05 -3.30 1.55
CA ALA A 10 0.78 -2.91 2.13
C ALA A 10 1.00 -1.77 3.11
N LEU A 11 0.14 -0.78 3.02
CA LEU A 11 0.19 0.38 3.88
C LEU A 11 -1.02 0.39 4.79
N ARG A 12 -0.83 0.86 6.01
CA ARG A 12 -1.92 1.11 6.92
C ARG A 12 -1.84 2.54 7.40
N TYR A 13 -2.97 3.20 7.42
CA TYR A 13 -3.04 4.55 7.94
C TYR A 13 -4.36 4.73 8.69
N THR A 14 -4.24 4.97 9.99
CA THR A 14 -5.39 5.24 10.84
C THR A 14 -5.23 6.65 11.36
N PRO A 15 -5.93 7.62 10.78
CA PRO A 15 -5.68 9.03 11.12
C PRO A 15 -5.77 9.35 12.60
N GLU A 16 -6.59 8.61 13.33
CA GLU A 16 -6.77 8.89 14.75
C GLU A 16 -5.63 8.38 15.60
N LYS A 17 -4.85 7.43 15.08
CA LYS A 17 -3.79 6.81 15.86
C LYS A 17 -2.41 7.04 15.27
N ASP A 18 -2.32 7.18 13.97
CA ASP A 18 -1.04 7.25 13.28
C ASP A 18 -0.76 8.66 12.84
N THR A 19 0.47 9.10 13.05
CA THR A 19 0.91 10.39 12.52
C THR A 19 1.27 10.26 11.04
N ALA A 20 1.54 9.04 10.58
CA ALA A 20 1.89 8.80 9.20
C ALA A 20 1.56 7.35 8.87
N PRO A 21 1.36 7.04 7.58
CA PRO A 21 1.16 5.65 7.19
C PRO A 21 2.37 4.79 7.51
N ARG A 22 2.12 3.50 7.69
CA ARG A 22 3.17 2.53 7.99
C ARG A 22 3.13 1.38 7.03
N ILE A 23 4.29 0.78 6.80
CA ILE A 23 4.40 -0.45 6.03
C ILE A 23 4.00 -1.59 6.95
N VAL A 24 2.96 -2.33 6.59
CA VAL A 24 2.53 -3.45 7.42
C VAL A 24 2.77 -4.80 6.77
N ALA A 25 3.13 -4.81 5.49
CA ALA A 25 3.51 -6.05 4.81
C ALA A 25 4.28 -5.68 3.57
N LYS A 26 5.22 -6.52 3.20
CA LYS A 26 5.94 -6.35 1.95
C LYS A 26 6.53 -7.68 1.55
N GLY A 27 6.77 -7.84 0.26
CA GLY A 27 7.36 -9.07 -0.22
C GLY A 27 7.55 -9.07 -1.70
N THR A 28 8.26 -10.09 -2.16
CA THR A 28 8.58 -10.29 -3.56
C THR A 28 8.20 -11.70 -3.95
N GLY A 29 7.83 -11.90 -5.21
CA GLY A 29 7.53 -13.22 -5.73
C GLY A 29 6.31 -13.84 -5.05
N ILE A 30 6.49 -15.02 -4.49
CA ILE A 30 5.38 -15.74 -3.87
C ILE A 30 4.78 -14.96 -2.71
N ILE A 31 5.61 -14.28 -1.94
CA ILE A 31 5.12 -13.48 -0.83
C ILE A 31 4.25 -12.34 -1.36
N ALA A 32 4.70 -11.69 -2.44
CA ALA A 32 3.90 -10.63 -3.04
C ALA A 32 2.54 -11.16 -3.50
N GLU A 33 2.53 -12.35 -4.11
CA GLU A 33 1.28 -12.94 -4.57
C GLU A 33 0.35 -13.24 -3.41
N LYS A 34 0.89 -13.68 -2.29
CA LYS A 34 0.06 -13.91 -1.11
C LYS A 34 -0.54 -12.63 -0.57
N ILE A 35 0.28 -11.56 -0.54
CA ILE A 35 -0.22 -10.26 -0.09
C ILE A 35 -1.38 -9.81 -0.97
N LEU A 36 -1.21 -9.92 -2.28
CA LEU A 36 -2.25 -9.50 -3.21
C LEU A 36 -3.51 -10.35 -3.07
N ALA A 37 -3.34 -11.66 -2.86
CA ALA A 37 -4.48 -12.55 -2.71
C ALA A 37 -5.28 -12.21 -1.46
N ILE A 38 -4.59 -11.94 -0.36
CA ILE A 38 -5.26 -11.56 0.88
C ILE A 38 -5.97 -10.23 0.71
N ALA A 39 -5.36 -9.29 0.01
CA ALA A 39 -6.00 -8.00 -0.23
C ALA A 39 -7.28 -8.17 -1.02
N LYS A 40 -7.27 -9.00 -2.04
CA LYS A 40 -8.47 -9.25 -2.83
C LYS A 40 -9.54 -9.94 -2.01
N GLU A 41 -9.13 -10.87 -1.17
CA GLU A 41 -10.06 -11.61 -0.33
C GLU A 41 -10.78 -10.69 0.63
N HIS A 42 -10.10 -9.67 1.10
CA HIS A 42 -10.66 -8.74 2.07
C HIS A 42 -11.13 -7.43 1.44
N ASN A 43 -11.17 -7.38 0.12
CA ASN A 43 -11.65 -6.19 -0.62
C ASN A 43 -10.84 -4.94 -0.30
N ILE A 44 -9.55 -5.12 -0.08
CA ILE A 44 -8.65 -4.00 0.14
C ILE A 44 -8.28 -3.41 -1.22
N PRO A 45 -8.43 -2.10 -1.41
CA PRO A 45 -8.09 -1.50 -2.69
C PRO A 45 -6.64 -1.72 -3.08
N LEU A 46 -6.41 -2.00 -4.34
CA LEU A 46 -5.07 -2.22 -4.88
C LEU A 46 -4.77 -1.15 -5.90
N ARG A 47 -3.53 -0.69 -5.87
CA ARG A 47 -3.06 0.25 -6.87
C ARG A 47 -1.74 -0.26 -7.44
N ASP A 48 -1.64 -0.24 -8.75
CA ASP A 48 -0.46 -0.71 -9.45
C ASP A 48 0.49 0.45 -9.68
N ASP A 49 1.59 0.48 -8.95
CA ASP A 49 2.57 1.55 -9.05
C ASP A 49 3.95 0.96 -8.80
N PRO A 50 4.58 0.44 -9.86
CA PRO A 50 5.87 -0.25 -9.70
C PRO A 50 6.96 0.61 -9.08
N GLN A 51 6.99 1.89 -9.41
CA GLN A 51 8.04 2.75 -8.86
C GLN A 51 7.86 2.96 -7.37
N LEU A 52 6.62 3.18 -6.94
CA LEU A 52 6.36 3.39 -5.53
C LEU A 52 6.62 2.12 -4.73
N VAL A 53 6.22 0.98 -5.27
CA VAL A 53 6.45 -0.28 -4.58
C VAL A 53 7.94 -0.53 -4.40
N GLU A 54 8.74 -0.18 -5.39
CA GLU A 54 10.18 -0.36 -5.29
C GLU A 54 10.75 0.45 -4.13
N VAL A 55 10.31 1.69 -3.99
CA VAL A 55 10.79 2.56 -2.92
C VAL A 55 10.28 2.06 -1.57
N LEU A 56 9.00 1.69 -1.51
CA LEU A 56 8.42 1.22 -0.26
C LEU A 56 9.06 -0.08 0.21
N SER A 57 9.48 -0.92 -0.72
CA SER A 57 10.09 -2.19 -0.35
C SER A 57 11.40 -2.03 0.39
N ALA A 58 12.04 -0.89 0.26
CA ALA A 58 13.30 -0.62 0.95
C ALA A 58 13.10 -0.22 2.40
N LEU A 59 11.87 0.08 2.80
CA LEU A 59 11.58 0.47 4.17
C LEU A 59 11.38 -0.76 5.03
N ASP A 60 11.61 -0.60 6.33
CA ASP A 60 11.41 -1.68 7.28
C ASP A 60 9.94 -1.91 7.56
N LEU A 61 9.61 -3.13 7.95
CA LEU A 61 8.25 -3.41 8.41
C LEU A 61 7.90 -2.52 9.59
N TYR A 62 6.67 -2.01 9.56
CA TYR A 62 6.11 -1.14 10.59
C TYR A 62 6.77 0.22 10.68
N GLN A 63 7.67 0.51 9.76
CA GLN A 63 8.28 1.82 9.70
C GLN A 63 7.26 2.83 9.16
N GLU A 64 7.27 4.02 9.74
CA GLU A 64 6.47 5.11 9.20
C GLU A 64 7.07 5.58 7.88
N ILE A 65 6.19 6.01 6.99
CA ILE A 65 6.63 6.58 5.72
C ILE A 65 7.42 7.86 6.00
N PRO A 66 8.63 8.00 5.44
CA PRO A 66 9.39 9.23 5.63
C PRO A 66 8.71 10.41 4.96
N PRO A 67 8.95 11.62 5.47
CA PRO A 67 8.29 12.81 4.90
C PRO A 67 8.50 13.02 3.42
N ASP A 68 9.66 12.66 2.88
CA ASP A 68 9.92 12.87 1.46
C ASP A 68 9.11 11.92 0.58
N MET A 69 8.41 10.96 1.16
CA MET A 69 7.52 10.10 0.39
C MET A 69 6.05 10.45 0.61
N TYR A 70 5.77 11.47 1.39
CA TYR A 70 4.38 11.80 1.73
C TYR A 70 3.54 12.08 0.49
N LYS A 71 4.09 12.80 -0.47
CA LYS A 71 3.29 13.18 -1.63
C LYS A 71 2.84 11.95 -2.42
N ALA A 72 3.77 11.04 -2.68
CA ALA A 72 3.45 9.84 -3.44
C ALA A 72 2.46 8.96 -2.71
N VAL A 73 2.64 8.81 -1.40
CA VAL A 73 1.75 7.97 -0.61
C VAL A 73 0.38 8.64 -0.47
N ALA A 74 0.36 9.97 -0.37
CA ALA A 74 -0.90 10.69 -0.28
C ALA A 74 -1.75 10.45 -1.53
N GLU A 75 -1.13 10.35 -2.68
CA GLU A 75 -1.86 10.06 -3.91
C GLU A 75 -2.51 8.69 -3.86
N VAL A 76 -1.81 7.70 -3.29
CA VAL A 76 -2.38 6.38 -3.12
C VAL A 76 -3.55 6.42 -2.15
N LEU A 77 -3.39 7.13 -1.04
CA LEU A 77 -4.47 7.23 -0.06
C LEU A 77 -5.67 7.96 -0.61
N ALA A 78 -5.45 8.98 -1.44
CA ALA A 78 -6.55 9.67 -2.09
C ALA A 78 -7.30 8.73 -3.03
N PHE A 79 -6.58 7.89 -3.75
CA PHE A 79 -7.19 6.90 -4.62
C PHE A 79 -8.06 5.94 -3.80
N VAL A 80 -7.52 5.45 -2.69
CA VAL A 80 -8.26 4.54 -1.82
C VAL A 80 -9.50 5.23 -1.26
N TYR A 81 -9.35 6.48 -0.85
CA TYR A 81 -10.46 7.24 -0.30
C TYR A 81 -11.58 7.36 -1.32
N LYS A 82 -11.23 7.65 -2.56
CA LYS A 82 -12.23 7.76 -3.61
C LYS A 82 -12.95 6.45 -3.84
N MET A 83 -12.20 5.36 -3.79
CA MET A 83 -12.79 4.04 -3.98
C MET A 83 -13.81 3.72 -2.90
N THR A 84 -13.46 4.02 -1.66
CA THR A 84 -14.34 3.69 -0.55
C THR A 84 -15.51 4.65 -0.43
N LYS A 85 -15.36 5.87 -0.91
CA LYS A 85 -16.45 6.83 -0.84
C LYS A 85 -17.61 6.48 -1.76
N LYS A 86 -17.43 5.58 -2.65
CA LYS A 86 -18.51 5.16 -3.51
C LYS A 86 -19.53 4.31 -2.80
N ILE A 87 -19.24 3.91 -1.60
CA ILE A 87 -20.16 3.07 -0.85
C ILE A 87 -21.39 3.88 -0.49
N PRO A 88 -22.56 3.39 -0.88
CA PRO A 88 -23.81 4.11 -0.55
C PRO A 88 -23.96 4.30 0.95
N GLY A 89 -24.43 5.45 1.33
CA GLY A 89 -24.65 5.73 2.73
C GLY A 89 -23.43 6.24 3.45
N SER A 90 -22.32 6.29 2.81
CA SER A 90 -21.10 6.78 3.44
C SER A 90 -20.94 8.28 3.30
N SER A 91 -21.84 8.89 2.60
CA SER A 91 -21.76 10.32 2.37
C SER A 91 -22.13 11.11 3.60
#